data_8a78a2fb7c17d915ea729d64bcf28bc4
#
_entry.id   8a78a2fb7c17d915ea729d64bcf28bc4
#
_cell.length_a   1.000
_cell.length_b   1.000
_cell.length_c   1.000
_cell.angle_alpha   90.00
_cell.angle_beta   90.00
_cell.angle_gamma   90.00
#
_symmetry.space_group_name_H-M   'P 1'
#
loop_
_entity.id
_entity.type
_entity.pdbx_description
1 polymer ?
#
loop_
_entity_poly.entity_id
_entity_poly.type
_entity_poly.pdbx_seq_one_letter_code
_entity_poly.pdbx_strand_id
1 'polypeptide(L)'
;MEGAAKPDWPLDFARLGRLNGREVALVANGPGPKLAGEAVDVVRKNVSIEAIVSTGFCGGLKLSLGNSEIFVATEVVGSGPALIPTSSRPFKTGKLLSIDRVVSTAVEKYPLGKTADAVEMEASAVAERAHKWNVPFFAVRVVSDRCDQSFPMDFNQMRSPDGRFSRGKIMAAARRRPLSMVPELLKLNKRTKRAAQALGDFLADSQF
;
A
#
# COMPACT_ATOMS: atom_id res chain seq x y z
N MET A 1 3.79 -17.98 0.19
CA MET A 1 3.64 -18.23 1.65
C MET A 1 3.28 -19.69 1.84
N GLU A 2 4.12 -20.45 2.50
CA GLU A 2 3.94 -21.89 2.75
C GLU A 2 3.04 -22.10 3.97
N GLY A 3 2.22 -23.18 3.97
CA GLY A 3 1.35 -23.55 5.08
C GLY A 3 0.31 -22.49 5.49
N ALA A 4 -0.14 -21.67 4.54
CA ALA A 4 -0.98 -20.54 4.83
C ALA A 4 -2.36 -20.95 5.42
N ALA A 5 -2.62 -20.59 6.67
CA ALA A 5 -3.88 -20.80 7.39
C ALA A 5 -4.62 -19.47 7.63
N LYS A 6 -5.95 -19.53 7.69
CA LYS A 6 -6.78 -18.36 8.03
C LYS A 6 -7.03 -18.36 9.54
N PRO A 7 -6.49 -17.39 10.32
CA PRO A 7 -6.85 -17.22 11.72
C PRO A 7 -8.27 -16.63 11.85
N ASP A 8 -8.91 -16.88 12.98
CA ASP A 8 -10.20 -16.27 13.33
C ASP A 8 -9.97 -14.89 13.97
N TRP A 9 -9.55 -13.95 13.14
CA TRP A 9 -9.33 -12.56 13.53
C TRP A 9 -10.37 -11.64 12.90
N PRO A 10 -10.81 -10.57 13.59
CA PRO A 10 -11.81 -9.62 13.09
C PRO A 10 -11.21 -8.67 12.03
N LEU A 11 -10.69 -9.24 10.94
CA LEU A 11 -10.06 -8.53 9.82
C LEU A 11 -10.66 -8.99 8.49
N ASP A 12 -10.69 -8.10 7.51
CA ASP A 12 -11.17 -8.42 6.16
C ASP A 12 -10.33 -9.52 5.50
N PHE A 13 -9.04 -9.52 5.79
CA PHE A 13 -8.10 -10.53 5.33
C PHE A 13 -7.03 -10.83 6.36
N ALA A 14 -6.80 -12.10 6.65
CA ALA A 14 -5.70 -12.56 7.49
C ALA A 14 -5.20 -13.92 7.03
N ARG A 15 -3.89 -14.12 7.01
CA ARG A 15 -3.21 -15.41 6.79
C ARG A 15 -1.97 -15.49 7.68
N LEU A 16 -1.81 -16.64 8.31
CA LEU A 16 -0.58 -17.05 8.99
C LEU A 16 0.12 -18.09 8.14
N GLY A 17 1.43 -18.04 8.04
CA GLY A 17 2.21 -19.00 7.27
C GLY A 17 3.69 -18.68 7.33
N ARG A 18 4.49 -19.26 6.44
CA ARG A 18 5.94 -19.00 6.36
C ARG A 18 6.34 -18.38 5.04
N LEU A 19 7.26 -17.44 5.12
CA LEU A 19 7.94 -16.84 3.98
C LEU A 19 9.44 -16.85 4.28
N ASN A 20 10.23 -17.46 3.41
CA ASN A 20 11.68 -17.61 3.59
C ASN A 20 12.06 -18.24 4.95
N GLY A 21 11.29 -19.25 5.40
CA GLY A 21 11.48 -19.94 6.67
C GLY A 21 11.01 -19.18 7.93
N ARG A 22 10.64 -17.91 7.81
CA ARG A 22 10.13 -17.09 8.93
C ARG A 22 8.60 -17.16 9.02
N GLU A 23 8.07 -17.10 10.22
CA GLU A 23 6.62 -16.99 10.45
C GLU A 23 6.14 -15.59 10.06
N VAL A 24 5.04 -15.52 9.30
CA VAL A 24 4.48 -14.29 8.78
C VAL A 24 2.98 -14.24 9.01
N ALA A 25 2.51 -13.14 9.59
CA ALA A 25 1.11 -12.75 9.60
C ALA A 25 0.87 -11.72 8.47
N LEU A 26 0.14 -12.10 7.43
CA LEU A 26 -0.26 -11.20 6.34
C LEU A 26 -1.71 -10.76 6.59
N VAL A 27 -1.91 -9.45 6.80
CA VAL A 27 -3.22 -8.89 7.15
C VAL A 27 -3.59 -7.68 6.31
N ALA A 28 -4.89 -7.49 6.09
CA ALA A 28 -5.45 -6.27 5.53
C ALA A 28 -6.87 -6.05 6.07
N ASN A 29 -7.23 -4.78 6.33
CA ASN A 29 -8.53 -4.41 6.90
C ASN A 29 -9.23 -3.27 6.13
N GLY A 30 -8.73 -2.93 4.94
CA GLY A 30 -9.23 -1.84 4.12
C GLY A 30 -8.28 -0.64 4.05
N PRO A 31 -8.62 0.36 3.23
CA PRO A 31 -7.75 1.51 2.98
C PRO A 31 -7.80 2.56 4.08
N GLY A 32 -6.68 3.25 4.26
CA GLY A 32 -6.52 4.38 5.14
C GLY A 32 -5.95 4.06 6.52
N PRO A 33 -5.49 5.10 7.25
CA PRO A 33 -4.67 4.95 8.45
C PRO A 33 -5.40 4.24 9.59
N LYS A 34 -6.71 4.50 9.75
CA LYS A 34 -7.52 3.88 10.79
C LYS A 34 -7.55 2.36 10.65
N LEU A 35 -7.96 1.87 9.48
CA LEU A 35 -8.14 0.43 9.23
C LEU A 35 -6.79 -0.32 9.23
N ALA A 36 -5.73 0.31 8.71
CA ALA A 36 -4.39 -0.24 8.77
C ALA A 36 -3.88 -0.34 10.21
N GLY A 37 -4.10 0.70 11.03
CA GLY A 37 -3.75 0.69 12.43
C GLY A 37 -4.49 -0.38 13.22
N GLU A 38 -5.79 -0.52 13.03
CA GLU A 38 -6.61 -1.58 13.66
C GLU A 38 -6.08 -2.98 13.30
N ALA A 39 -5.67 -3.20 12.03
CA ALA A 39 -5.11 -4.48 11.61
C ALA A 39 -3.83 -4.83 12.40
N VAL A 40 -2.92 -3.88 12.56
CA VAL A 40 -1.68 -4.07 13.33
C VAL A 40 -1.97 -4.31 14.81
N ASP A 41 -2.94 -3.59 15.39
CA ASP A 41 -3.36 -3.77 16.78
C ASP A 41 -3.94 -5.18 17.03
N VAL A 42 -4.71 -5.74 16.08
CA VAL A 42 -5.21 -7.11 16.15
C VAL A 42 -4.06 -8.11 16.10
N VAL A 43 -3.10 -7.94 15.18
CA VAL A 43 -1.93 -8.84 15.11
C VAL A 43 -1.16 -8.83 16.43
N ARG A 44 -0.89 -7.65 17.00
CA ARG A 44 -0.14 -7.48 18.24
C ARG A 44 -0.76 -8.21 19.44
N LYS A 45 -2.10 -8.31 19.48
CA LYS A 45 -2.82 -9.00 20.56
C LYS A 45 -2.72 -10.53 20.45
N ASN A 46 -2.41 -11.05 19.27
CA ASN A 46 -2.50 -12.48 19.00
C ASN A 46 -1.14 -13.16 18.79
N VAL A 47 -0.10 -12.40 18.37
CA VAL A 47 1.23 -12.94 18.10
C VAL A 47 2.31 -11.98 18.55
N SER A 48 3.50 -12.52 18.85
CA SER A 48 4.70 -11.70 19.05
C SER A 48 5.15 -11.14 17.70
N ILE A 49 5.50 -9.84 17.67
CA ILE A 49 5.94 -9.16 16.44
C ILE A 49 7.42 -8.82 16.58
N GLU A 50 8.25 -9.36 15.69
CA GLU A 50 9.69 -9.08 15.60
C GLU A 50 10.00 -7.93 14.62
N ALA A 51 9.20 -7.81 13.55
CA ALA A 51 9.29 -6.73 12.57
C ALA A 51 7.93 -6.45 11.94
N ILE A 52 7.72 -5.21 11.47
CA ILE A 52 6.49 -4.82 10.78
C ILE A 52 6.85 -4.33 9.37
N VAL A 53 6.20 -4.92 8.37
CA VAL A 53 6.30 -4.51 6.98
C VAL A 53 4.97 -3.92 6.52
N SER A 54 4.91 -2.59 6.34
CA SER A 54 3.79 -1.94 5.66
C SER A 54 3.98 -2.11 4.16
N THR A 55 3.04 -2.78 3.47
CA THR A 55 3.18 -3.07 2.05
C THR A 55 1.91 -2.82 1.26
N GLY A 56 2.04 -2.48 -0.02
CA GLY A 56 0.90 -2.16 -0.89
C GLY A 56 1.29 -1.29 -2.08
N PHE A 57 0.31 -0.58 -2.63
CA PHE A 57 0.49 0.33 -3.74
C PHE A 57 0.84 1.75 -3.27
N CYS A 58 1.48 2.53 -4.16
CA CYS A 58 1.65 3.96 -4.01
C CYS A 58 1.51 4.69 -5.34
N GLY A 59 1.16 5.96 -5.30
CA GLY A 59 1.33 6.90 -6.41
C GLY A 59 2.75 7.46 -6.42
N GLY A 60 3.42 7.45 -7.58
CA GLY A 60 4.69 8.14 -7.76
C GLY A 60 4.50 9.65 -7.77
N LEU A 61 5.39 10.39 -7.09
CA LEU A 61 5.41 11.86 -7.06
C LEU A 61 6.58 12.45 -7.85
N LYS A 62 7.51 11.61 -8.31
CA LYS A 62 8.68 11.97 -9.13
C LYS A 62 8.64 11.28 -10.48
N LEU A 63 9.17 11.92 -11.51
CA LEU A 63 9.32 11.32 -12.85
C LEU A 63 10.23 10.09 -12.87
N SER A 64 11.14 9.99 -11.91
CA SER A 64 12.06 8.84 -11.74
C SER A 64 11.36 7.55 -11.29
N LEU A 65 10.09 7.62 -10.88
CA LEU A 65 9.30 6.46 -10.44
C LEU A 65 8.33 6.02 -11.55
N GLY A 66 8.64 4.88 -12.16
CA GLY A 66 7.82 4.24 -13.20
C GLY A 66 6.76 3.29 -12.63
N ASN A 67 5.74 2.97 -13.45
CA ASN A 67 4.72 1.99 -13.09
C ASN A 67 5.35 0.61 -12.82
N SER A 68 4.88 -0.08 -11.80
CA SER A 68 5.35 -1.39 -11.33
C SER A 68 6.78 -1.41 -10.79
N GLU A 69 7.44 -0.26 -10.62
CA GLU A 69 8.70 -0.18 -9.90
C GLU A 69 8.47 -0.35 -8.40
N ILE A 70 9.39 -1.06 -7.75
CA ILE A 70 9.40 -1.21 -6.29
C ILE A 70 10.00 0.05 -5.67
N PHE A 71 9.32 0.57 -4.67
CA PHE A 71 9.73 1.70 -3.87
C PHE A 71 9.81 1.30 -2.40
N VAL A 72 10.98 1.48 -1.80
CA VAL A 72 11.24 1.24 -0.38
C VAL A 72 11.44 2.59 0.31
N ALA A 73 10.60 2.88 1.28
CA ALA A 73 10.73 4.13 2.02
C ALA A 73 11.94 4.11 2.95
N THR A 74 12.68 5.21 2.99
CA THR A 74 13.69 5.50 4.01
C THR A 74 13.10 6.23 5.21
N GLU A 75 11.96 6.90 4.97
CA GLU A 75 11.23 7.69 5.95
C GLU A 75 9.74 7.73 5.55
N VAL A 76 8.86 7.63 6.53
CA VAL A 76 7.45 8.04 6.38
C VAL A 76 7.34 9.45 6.93
N VAL A 77 7.01 10.41 6.08
CA VAL A 77 7.00 11.84 6.40
C VAL A 77 6.10 12.11 7.61
N GLY A 78 6.68 12.72 8.65
CA GLY A 78 5.98 13.03 9.89
C GLY A 78 5.81 11.86 10.88
N SER A 79 6.17 10.62 10.49
CA SER A 79 6.03 9.43 11.35
C SER A 79 7.37 8.74 11.65
N GLY A 80 8.47 9.16 11.02
CA GLY A 80 9.82 8.72 11.34
C GLY A 80 10.46 7.78 10.30
N PRO A 81 11.65 7.24 10.63
CA PRO A 81 12.46 6.44 9.72
C PRO A 81 11.85 5.06 9.44
N ALA A 82 12.20 4.50 8.28
CA ALA A 82 11.93 3.11 7.91
C ALA A 82 13.24 2.43 7.50
N LEU A 83 13.36 1.15 7.82
CA LEU A 83 14.51 0.34 7.46
C LEU A 83 14.41 -0.14 6.01
N ILE A 84 15.57 -0.41 5.42
CA ILE A 84 15.68 -0.92 4.05
C ILE A 84 15.93 -2.43 4.14
N PRO A 85 15.09 -3.29 3.50
CA PRO A 85 15.34 -4.73 3.47
C PRO A 85 16.51 -5.07 2.55
N THR A 86 17.10 -6.22 2.76
CA THR A 86 18.05 -6.81 1.80
C THR A 86 17.27 -7.55 0.72
N SER A 87 17.54 -7.28 -0.55
CA SER A 87 16.94 -7.96 -1.69
C SER A 87 17.88 -7.96 -2.89
N SER A 88 17.87 -9.00 -3.70
CA SER A 88 18.60 -9.07 -4.97
C SER A 88 17.87 -8.33 -6.10
N ARG A 89 16.59 -8.02 -5.91
CA ARG A 89 15.77 -7.35 -6.92
C ARG A 89 15.96 -5.84 -6.86
N PRO A 90 15.91 -5.14 -8.01
CA PRO A 90 16.05 -3.70 -8.05
C PRO A 90 14.86 -2.99 -7.37
N PHE A 91 15.15 -1.91 -6.66
CA PHE A 91 14.18 -1.02 -6.07
C PHE A 91 14.69 0.43 -6.03
N LYS A 92 13.77 1.38 -5.86
CA LYS A 92 14.06 2.78 -5.62
C LYS A 92 13.83 3.10 -4.14
N THR A 93 14.55 4.07 -3.61
CA THR A 93 14.37 4.54 -2.23
C THR A 93 14.00 6.00 -2.18
N GLY A 94 13.38 6.43 -1.08
CA GLY A 94 13.03 7.83 -0.87
C GLY A 94 12.02 8.03 0.25
N LYS A 95 11.42 9.23 0.31
CA LYS A 95 10.41 9.60 1.31
C LYS A 95 9.01 9.21 0.87
N LEU A 96 8.26 8.59 1.78
CA LEU A 96 6.87 8.19 1.60
C LEU A 96 5.94 9.12 2.37
N LEU A 97 4.95 9.68 1.71
CA LEU A 97 3.93 10.51 2.33
C LEU A 97 2.63 9.70 2.50
N SER A 98 2.08 9.67 3.72
CA SER A 98 0.77 9.09 3.97
C SER A 98 -0.29 10.19 4.08
N ILE A 99 -1.37 10.09 3.29
CA ILE A 99 -2.50 11.02 3.32
C ILE A 99 -3.79 10.19 3.30
N ASP A 100 -4.74 10.48 4.20
CA ASP A 100 -6.04 9.75 4.26
C ASP A 100 -7.00 10.15 3.12
N ARG A 101 -6.49 10.15 1.90
CA ARG A 101 -7.25 10.29 0.65
C ARG A 101 -6.46 9.79 -0.54
N VAL A 102 -7.16 9.40 -1.59
CA VAL A 102 -6.51 9.08 -2.88
C VAL A 102 -6.09 10.39 -3.57
N VAL A 103 -4.81 10.50 -3.92
CA VAL A 103 -4.28 11.59 -4.75
C VAL A 103 -4.51 11.22 -6.21
N SER A 104 -5.60 11.71 -6.79
CA SER A 104 -6.17 11.18 -8.03
C SER A 104 -5.60 11.80 -9.31
N THR A 105 -5.02 13.00 -9.24
CA THR A 105 -4.63 13.76 -10.43
C THR A 105 -3.15 14.15 -10.41
N ALA A 106 -2.56 14.33 -11.61
CA ALA A 106 -1.21 14.85 -11.74
C ALA A 106 -1.04 16.25 -11.13
N VAL A 107 -2.10 17.08 -11.18
CA VAL A 107 -2.10 18.43 -10.58
C VAL A 107 -1.98 18.35 -9.06
N GLU A 108 -2.69 17.40 -8.40
CA GLU A 108 -2.58 17.19 -6.96
C GLU A 108 -1.21 16.61 -6.55
N LYS A 109 -0.60 15.76 -7.39
CA LYS A 109 0.71 15.14 -7.12
C LYS A 109 1.86 16.13 -7.19
N TYR A 110 1.78 17.10 -8.09
CA TYR A 110 2.88 18.03 -8.35
C TYR A 110 3.41 18.75 -7.10
N PRO A 111 2.57 19.42 -6.27
CA PRO A 111 3.06 20.07 -5.06
C PRO A 111 3.60 19.09 -4.02
N LEU A 112 3.01 17.88 -3.92
CA LEU A 112 3.45 16.84 -2.97
C LEU A 112 4.84 16.30 -3.31
N GLY A 113 5.21 16.30 -4.60
CA GLY A 113 6.52 15.92 -5.06
C GLY A 113 7.66 16.80 -4.53
N LYS A 114 7.38 17.97 -3.95
CA LYS A 114 8.39 18.79 -3.25
C LYS A 114 8.77 18.23 -1.88
N THR A 115 7.89 17.43 -1.28
CA THR A 115 8.02 16.94 0.11
C THR A 115 8.39 15.45 0.16
N ALA A 116 7.91 14.67 -0.80
CA ALA A 116 8.11 13.23 -0.83
C ALA A 116 8.29 12.70 -2.26
N ASP A 117 8.66 11.42 -2.38
CA ASP A 117 8.90 10.76 -3.65
C ASP A 117 7.71 9.89 -4.07
N ALA A 118 6.95 9.37 -3.09
CA ALA A 118 5.75 8.59 -3.30
C ALA A 118 4.67 8.93 -2.26
N VAL A 119 3.40 8.61 -2.56
CA VAL A 119 2.23 8.86 -1.69
C VAL A 119 1.34 7.62 -1.59
N GLU A 120 0.83 7.37 -0.39
CA GLU A 120 -0.12 6.30 -0.09
C GLU A 120 -1.00 6.70 1.12
N MET A 121 -1.70 5.76 1.78
CA MET A 121 -2.73 6.10 2.76
C MET A 121 -2.56 5.46 4.15
N GLU A 122 -1.61 4.56 4.36
CA GLU A 122 -1.61 3.64 5.51
C GLU A 122 -0.33 3.66 6.35
N ALA A 123 0.83 3.91 5.75
CA ALA A 123 2.14 3.68 6.36
C ALA A 123 2.38 4.50 7.63
N SER A 124 1.83 5.71 7.74
CA SER A 124 1.98 6.55 8.94
C SER A 124 1.43 5.85 10.20
N ALA A 125 0.20 5.35 10.13
CA ALA A 125 -0.43 4.70 11.27
C ALA A 125 0.26 3.38 11.67
N VAL A 126 0.88 2.70 10.71
CA VAL A 126 1.67 1.48 10.96
C VAL A 126 3.04 1.83 11.55
N ALA A 127 3.72 2.86 11.00
CA ALA A 127 5.00 3.35 11.49
C ALA A 127 4.92 3.84 12.95
N GLU A 128 3.89 4.64 13.29
CA GLU A 128 3.65 5.12 14.65
C GLU A 128 3.55 3.97 15.66
N ARG A 129 2.87 2.88 15.31
CA ARG A 129 2.75 1.70 16.17
C ARG A 129 4.07 0.95 16.29
N ALA A 130 4.77 0.75 15.19
CA ALA A 130 6.08 0.10 15.19
C ALA A 130 7.07 0.85 16.09
N HIS A 131 7.16 2.17 15.93
CA HIS A 131 8.04 3.02 16.74
C HIS A 131 7.62 3.03 18.22
N LYS A 132 6.31 3.15 18.51
CA LYS A 132 5.78 3.07 19.87
C LYS A 132 6.13 1.76 20.58
N TRP A 133 6.19 0.67 19.82
CA TRP A 133 6.51 -0.67 20.36
C TRP A 133 7.99 -1.02 20.27
N ASN A 134 8.81 -0.12 19.74
CA ASN A 134 10.23 -0.33 19.48
C ASN A 134 10.49 -1.59 18.63
N VAL A 135 9.68 -1.76 17.57
CA VAL A 135 9.77 -2.88 16.62
C VAL A 135 10.33 -2.37 15.30
N PRO A 136 11.28 -3.07 14.66
CA PRO A 136 11.78 -2.75 13.33
C PRO A 136 10.64 -2.52 12.33
N PHE A 137 10.71 -1.41 11.58
CA PHE A 137 9.68 -1.01 10.63
C PHE A 137 10.23 -0.87 9.22
N PHE A 138 9.52 -1.46 8.27
CA PHE A 138 9.80 -1.37 6.85
C PHE A 138 8.55 -0.87 6.11
N ALA A 139 8.73 -0.07 5.07
CA ALA A 139 7.65 0.36 4.19
C ALA A 139 8.02 0.09 2.73
N VAL A 140 7.39 -0.93 2.16
CA VAL A 140 7.63 -1.42 0.79
C VAL A 140 6.38 -1.16 -0.05
N ARG A 141 6.55 -0.49 -1.16
CA ARG A 141 5.46 -0.14 -2.08
C ARG A 141 5.79 -0.55 -3.51
N VAL A 142 4.75 -0.68 -4.31
CA VAL A 142 4.87 -0.75 -5.76
C VAL A 142 4.11 0.42 -6.38
N VAL A 143 4.71 1.07 -7.35
CA VAL A 143 4.12 2.23 -8.02
C VAL A 143 2.95 1.77 -8.90
N SER A 144 1.74 2.20 -8.57
CA SER A 144 0.52 1.93 -9.36
C SER A 144 0.30 2.95 -10.48
N ASP A 145 0.74 4.19 -10.25
CA ASP A 145 0.54 5.32 -11.15
C ASP A 145 1.64 6.37 -10.97
N ARG A 146 2.11 6.90 -12.09
CA ARG A 146 3.19 7.90 -12.13
C ARG A 146 2.68 9.29 -11.74
N CYS A 147 3.61 10.20 -11.48
CA CYS A 147 3.29 11.59 -11.13
C CYS A 147 2.53 12.36 -12.24
N ASP A 148 2.71 11.98 -13.52
CA ASP A 148 2.05 12.56 -14.68
C ASP A 148 0.73 11.86 -15.06
N GLN A 149 0.29 10.86 -14.32
CA GLN A 149 -0.94 10.11 -14.57
C GLN A 149 -2.05 10.53 -13.60
N SER A 150 -3.27 10.61 -14.15
CA SER A 150 -4.50 10.81 -13.37
C SER A 150 -5.38 9.57 -13.46
N PHE A 151 -6.18 9.33 -12.42
CA PHE A 151 -7.20 8.28 -12.44
C PHE A 151 -8.43 8.72 -13.25
N PRO A 152 -9.16 7.78 -13.86
CA PRO A 152 -10.33 8.08 -14.69
C PRO A 152 -11.54 8.57 -13.87
N MET A 153 -11.51 8.39 -12.56
CA MET A 153 -12.56 8.79 -11.63
C MET A 153 -12.00 9.27 -10.30
N ASP A 154 -12.77 10.04 -9.56
CA ASP A 154 -12.44 10.41 -8.19
C ASP A 154 -12.82 9.27 -7.23
N PHE A 155 -11.82 8.49 -6.82
CA PHE A 155 -12.01 7.39 -5.87
C PHE A 155 -12.42 7.87 -4.47
N ASN A 156 -12.16 9.12 -4.10
CA ASN A 156 -12.55 9.65 -2.79
C ASN A 156 -14.09 9.72 -2.65
N GLN A 157 -14.81 10.01 -3.74
CA GLN A 157 -16.27 9.98 -3.76
C GLN A 157 -16.83 8.55 -3.64
N MET A 158 -15.99 7.54 -3.90
CA MET A 158 -16.39 6.13 -3.82
C MET A 158 -16.19 5.55 -2.41
N ARG A 159 -15.57 6.30 -1.48
CA ARG A 159 -15.42 5.88 -0.08
C ARG A 159 -16.75 5.92 0.66
N SER A 160 -16.94 4.95 1.54
CA SER A 160 -18.01 4.90 2.52
C SER A 160 -17.58 5.61 3.82
N PRO A 161 -18.50 5.94 4.74
CA PRO A 161 -18.15 6.55 6.02
C PRO A 161 -17.20 5.73 6.89
N ASP A 162 -17.19 4.41 6.70
CA ASP A 162 -16.26 3.47 7.34
C ASP A 162 -14.85 3.45 6.72
N GLY A 163 -14.61 4.27 5.69
CA GLY A 163 -13.33 4.39 4.99
C GLY A 163 -13.15 3.43 3.82
N ARG A 164 -14.02 2.42 3.66
CA ARG A 164 -13.92 1.41 2.59
C ARG A 164 -14.37 1.93 1.23
N PHE A 165 -13.86 1.35 0.15
CA PHE A 165 -14.34 1.65 -1.20
C PHE A 165 -15.62 0.87 -1.52
N SER A 166 -16.68 1.59 -1.91
CA SER A 166 -17.96 1.01 -2.29
C SER A 166 -17.93 0.49 -3.73
N ARG A 167 -17.95 -0.84 -3.89
CA ARG A 167 -18.06 -1.48 -5.22
C ARG A 167 -19.30 -1.03 -5.97
N GLY A 168 -20.43 -0.83 -5.27
CA GLY A 168 -21.67 -0.35 -5.87
C GLY A 168 -21.55 1.05 -6.46
N LYS A 169 -20.90 1.99 -5.76
CA LYS A 169 -20.64 3.34 -6.27
C LYS A 169 -19.71 3.30 -7.50
N ILE A 170 -18.67 2.47 -7.49
CA ILE A 170 -17.75 2.29 -8.64
C ILE A 170 -18.51 1.76 -9.86
N MET A 171 -19.35 0.73 -9.67
CA MET A 171 -20.18 0.18 -10.75
C MET A 171 -21.21 1.17 -11.29
N ALA A 172 -21.83 1.96 -10.42
CA ALA A 172 -22.78 3.01 -10.82
C ALA A 172 -22.08 4.11 -11.63
N ALA A 173 -20.88 4.52 -11.22
CA ALA A 173 -20.07 5.49 -11.98
C ALA A 173 -19.67 4.96 -13.36
N ALA A 174 -19.24 3.68 -13.44
CA ALA A 174 -18.90 3.03 -14.72
C ALA A 174 -20.09 2.96 -15.68
N ARG A 175 -21.30 2.70 -15.17
CA ARG A 175 -22.53 2.67 -15.99
C ARG A 175 -22.92 4.03 -16.60
N ARG A 176 -22.55 5.14 -15.97
CA ARG A 176 -22.85 6.49 -16.48
C ARG A 176 -22.02 6.88 -17.71
N ARG A 177 -20.82 6.30 -17.87
CA ARG A 177 -19.89 6.57 -19.00
C ARG A 177 -19.21 5.29 -19.47
N PRO A 178 -19.95 4.26 -19.96
CA PRO A 178 -19.40 2.94 -20.21
C PRO A 178 -18.30 2.91 -21.26
N LEU A 179 -18.45 3.70 -22.34
CA LEU A 179 -17.51 3.71 -23.46
C LEU A 179 -16.10 4.24 -23.09
N SER A 180 -16.01 5.16 -22.13
CA SER A 180 -14.73 5.73 -21.70
C SER A 180 -14.19 5.03 -20.45
N MET A 181 -15.06 4.72 -19.47
CA MET A 181 -14.62 4.20 -18.18
C MET A 181 -14.26 2.72 -18.17
N VAL A 182 -14.99 1.89 -18.93
CA VAL A 182 -14.71 0.46 -18.96
C VAL A 182 -13.30 0.15 -19.49
N PRO A 183 -12.86 0.71 -20.63
CA PRO A 183 -11.48 0.52 -21.10
C PRO A 183 -10.42 1.01 -20.11
N GLU A 184 -10.66 2.16 -19.45
CA GLU A 184 -9.72 2.72 -18.46
C GLU A 184 -9.64 1.83 -17.20
N LEU A 185 -10.76 1.31 -16.71
CA LEU A 185 -10.77 0.37 -15.59
C LEU A 185 -10.07 -0.95 -15.94
N LEU A 186 -10.21 -1.44 -17.17
CA LEU A 186 -9.50 -2.64 -17.65
C LEU A 186 -7.98 -2.40 -17.71
N LYS A 187 -7.55 -1.23 -18.23
CA LYS A 187 -6.14 -0.84 -18.23
C LYS A 187 -5.59 -0.73 -16.80
N LEU A 188 -6.35 -0.10 -15.90
CA LEU A 188 -5.99 0.02 -14.49
C LEU A 188 -5.85 -1.36 -13.85
N ASN A 189 -6.81 -2.26 -14.04
CA ASN A 189 -6.77 -3.62 -13.52
C ASN A 189 -5.55 -4.41 -14.02
N LYS A 190 -5.24 -4.33 -15.34
CA LYS A 190 -4.05 -4.98 -15.91
C LYS A 190 -2.75 -4.44 -15.29
N ARG A 191 -2.65 -3.11 -15.14
CA ARG A 191 -1.51 -2.44 -14.52
C ARG A 191 -1.35 -2.84 -13.05
N THR A 192 -2.44 -2.82 -12.29
CA THR A 192 -2.45 -3.19 -10.88
C THR A 192 -2.06 -4.65 -10.65
N LYS A 193 -2.52 -5.57 -11.52
CA LYS A 193 -2.11 -6.98 -11.44
C LYS A 193 -0.60 -7.16 -11.67
N ARG A 194 -0.01 -6.47 -12.65
CA ARG A 194 1.43 -6.51 -12.89
C ARG A 194 2.22 -5.94 -11.70
N ALA A 195 1.77 -4.81 -11.18
CA ALA A 195 2.37 -4.20 -10.00
C ALA A 195 2.28 -5.13 -8.77
N ALA A 196 1.12 -5.75 -8.52
CA ALA A 196 0.96 -6.72 -7.43
C ALA A 196 1.90 -7.92 -7.57
N GLN A 197 2.09 -8.43 -8.81
CA GLN A 197 3.04 -9.52 -9.05
C GLN A 197 4.47 -9.08 -8.74
N ALA A 198 4.90 -7.91 -9.21
CA ALA A 198 6.23 -7.37 -8.94
C ALA A 198 6.48 -7.19 -7.44
N LEU A 199 5.47 -6.71 -6.70
CA LEU A 199 5.54 -6.58 -5.25
C LEU A 199 5.65 -7.93 -4.55
N GLY A 200 4.86 -8.91 -4.95
CA GLY A 200 4.91 -10.27 -4.41
C GLY A 200 6.27 -10.92 -4.62
N ASP A 201 6.82 -10.79 -5.82
CA ASP A 201 8.15 -11.31 -6.17
C ASP A 201 9.27 -10.62 -5.38
N PHE A 202 9.15 -9.30 -5.14
CA PHE A 202 10.10 -8.57 -4.32
C PHE A 202 10.05 -9.01 -2.86
N LEU A 203 8.85 -9.09 -2.28
CA LEU A 203 8.68 -9.53 -0.88
C LEU A 203 9.17 -10.97 -0.66
N ALA A 204 9.00 -11.85 -1.67
CA ALA A 204 9.48 -13.21 -1.61
C ALA A 204 11.02 -13.33 -1.65
N ASP A 205 11.70 -12.36 -2.26
CA ASP A 205 13.17 -12.28 -2.33
C ASP A 205 13.79 -11.54 -1.13
N SER A 206 12.98 -10.74 -0.41
CA SER A 206 13.48 -9.83 0.62
C SER A 206 13.71 -10.49 1.97
N GLN A 207 14.70 -9.96 2.70
CA GLN A 207 14.97 -10.26 4.11
C GLN A 207 14.71 -8.99 4.93
N PHE A 208 13.85 -9.11 5.92
CA PHE A 208 13.40 -8.05 6.80
C PHE A 208 13.96 -8.21 8.21
#